data_bf4fa2ed668628ddda35c59caa7058d8
#
_entry.id   bf4fa2ed668628ddda35c59caa7058d8
#
_cell.length_a   1.000
_cell.length_b   1.000
_cell.length_c   1.000
_cell.angle_alpha   90.00
_cell.angle_beta   90.00
_cell.angle_gamma   90.00
#
_symmetry.space_group_name_H-M   'P 1'
#
loop_
_entity.id
_entity.type
_entity.pdbx_description
1 polymer ?
#
loop_
_entity_poly.entity_id
_entity_poly.type
_entity_poly.pdbx_seq_one_letter_code
_entity_poly.pdbx_strand_id
1 'polypeptide(L)'
;MKKIIILCFALGAFHTLGAQETLTLSQCLQMAVDNNLSLQSSRNEIAKGKYAISENQAKLYPQINAVAQLNDNFTPPVSVTDGSAYGKPYNVTKTLQYNASAGVQLQMPLYNQMILTAIDITKIADKLNQLSYEKAREDLIVQTAKMYYMAQNTSEQIRLTDDNIKRLVELRNITQAFYDNQMSLEVDLKRVNLNIENLTVQRDNAIAMLEQQYTMLKYVIDYPAEKEMKVTAVDPGKIEMVKADGLDTGLYELQLLEQKKLLTQKQTKLAKDGYLPSLSLTGNLMYSAFTDRIDHWIHSGESNHWYGSNGLGIQLRVPVFDGFEKRSKIRKAKIEEENARIGYEDALKGLQANYMNAVSEVNNSQRNYKKQFDNYTMAQDVYNVTADQYKEGVASMTAVLQDEMRMSEAMNNYLTAYYRYKVANLSLLKLTGQLNQISVSYTHLRAHE
;
A
#
# COMPACT_ATOMS: atom_id res chain seq x y z
N MET A 1 4.96 -59.15 41.11
CA MET A 1 5.13 -59.45 39.66
C MET A 1 4.46 -58.36 38.85
N LYS A 2 5.24 -57.36 38.44
CA LYS A 2 4.75 -56.22 37.66
C LYS A 2 4.96 -56.52 36.18
N LYS A 3 3.91 -56.59 35.41
CA LYS A 3 3.95 -56.72 33.95
C LYS A 3 4.11 -55.33 33.36
N ILE A 4 5.27 -55.07 32.72
CA ILE A 4 5.54 -53.86 31.93
C ILE A 4 4.96 -54.09 30.55
N ILE A 5 3.98 -53.30 30.19
CA ILE A 5 3.44 -53.22 28.82
C ILE A 5 4.26 -52.14 28.11
N ILE A 6 5.10 -52.57 27.15
CA ILE A 6 5.81 -51.67 26.23
C ILE A 6 4.85 -51.34 25.10
N LEU A 7 4.35 -50.11 25.09
CA LEU A 7 3.54 -49.57 24.00
C LEU A 7 4.49 -48.96 22.94
N CYS A 8 4.73 -49.68 21.86
CA CYS A 8 5.45 -49.15 20.68
C CYS A 8 4.58 -48.09 19.99
N PHE A 9 4.92 -46.84 20.19
CA PHE A 9 4.37 -45.73 19.42
C PHE A 9 5.10 -45.71 18.05
N ALA A 10 4.46 -46.30 17.03
CA ALA A 10 4.88 -46.13 15.64
C ALA A 10 4.57 -44.69 15.26
N LEU A 11 5.56 -43.80 15.31
CA LEU A 11 5.50 -42.50 14.63
C LEU A 11 5.49 -42.75 13.10
N GLY A 12 4.29 -42.85 12.53
CA GLY A 12 4.11 -42.73 11.10
C GLY A 12 4.48 -41.33 10.71
N ALA A 13 5.67 -41.13 10.14
CA ALA A 13 6.04 -39.94 9.42
C ALA A 13 5.14 -39.86 8.17
N PHE A 14 3.99 -39.17 8.29
CA PHE A 14 3.28 -38.68 7.13
C PHE A 14 4.17 -37.64 6.44
N HIS A 15 5.03 -38.11 5.54
CA HIS A 15 5.51 -37.27 4.46
C HIS A 15 4.28 -36.89 3.65
N THR A 16 3.69 -35.75 3.94
CA THR A 16 2.82 -35.09 3.00
C THR A 16 3.67 -34.82 1.76
N LEU A 17 3.55 -35.70 0.77
CA LEU A 17 3.92 -35.36 -0.60
C LEU A 17 3.23 -34.02 -0.85
N GLY A 18 4.00 -32.95 -0.94
CA GLY A 18 3.52 -31.61 -1.23
C GLY A 18 2.83 -31.66 -2.59
N ALA A 19 1.52 -31.90 -2.60
CA ALA A 19 0.73 -31.77 -3.81
C ALA A 19 0.95 -30.34 -4.30
N GLN A 20 1.51 -30.22 -5.50
CA GLN A 20 1.75 -28.95 -6.17
C GLN A 20 0.39 -28.24 -6.32
N GLU A 21 0.18 -27.19 -5.54
CA GLU A 21 -1.11 -26.52 -5.46
C GLU A 21 -1.26 -25.56 -6.66
N THR A 22 -2.31 -25.77 -7.46
CA THR A 22 -2.62 -24.85 -8.56
C THR A 22 -3.53 -23.75 -8.02
N LEU A 23 -3.00 -22.52 -7.96
CA LEU A 23 -3.72 -21.36 -7.48
C LEU A 23 -4.42 -20.63 -8.63
N THR A 24 -5.69 -20.29 -8.39
CA THR A 24 -6.47 -19.43 -9.28
C THR A 24 -6.16 -17.96 -8.99
N LEU A 25 -6.46 -17.08 -9.95
CA LEU A 25 -6.33 -15.64 -9.77
C LEU A 25 -7.09 -15.15 -8.51
N SER A 26 -8.34 -15.61 -8.34
CA SER A 26 -9.17 -15.21 -7.19
C SER A 26 -8.55 -15.61 -5.85
N GLN A 27 -7.97 -16.81 -5.74
CA GLN A 27 -7.25 -17.24 -4.54
C GLN A 27 -6.03 -16.37 -4.27
N CYS A 28 -5.22 -16.06 -5.30
CA CYS A 28 -4.07 -15.17 -5.15
C CYS A 28 -4.49 -13.76 -4.71
N LEU A 29 -5.56 -13.21 -5.26
CA LEU A 29 -6.08 -11.90 -4.88
C LEU A 29 -6.58 -11.88 -3.44
N GLN A 30 -7.30 -12.93 -3.02
CA GLN A 30 -7.79 -13.06 -1.65
C GLN A 30 -6.62 -13.13 -0.66
N MET A 31 -5.63 -14.00 -0.93
CA MET A 31 -4.44 -14.13 -0.09
C MET A 31 -3.65 -12.82 -0.01
N ALA A 32 -3.52 -12.10 -1.13
CA ALA A 32 -2.86 -10.80 -1.14
C ALA A 32 -3.57 -9.79 -0.22
N VAL A 33 -4.90 -9.70 -0.30
CA VAL A 33 -5.68 -8.76 0.52
C VAL A 33 -5.66 -9.14 2.00
N ASP A 34 -5.68 -10.43 2.32
CA ASP A 34 -5.75 -10.89 3.71
C ASP A 34 -4.39 -10.84 4.41
N ASN A 35 -3.30 -11.16 3.71
CA ASN A 35 -2.00 -11.43 4.33
C ASN A 35 -0.94 -10.36 4.07
N ASN A 36 -1.10 -9.49 3.05
CA ASN A 36 -0.05 -8.54 2.67
C ASN A 36 0.31 -7.56 3.81
N LEU A 37 1.57 -7.58 4.24
CA LEU A 37 2.06 -6.79 5.39
C LEU A 37 1.96 -5.27 5.16
N SER A 38 2.12 -4.80 3.93
CA SER A 38 1.97 -3.37 3.61
C SER A 38 0.52 -2.93 3.77
N LEU A 39 -0.44 -3.77 3.38
CA LEU A 39 -1.85 -3.50 3.57
C LEU A 39 -2.25 -3.56 5.06
N GLN A 40 -1.68 -4.49 5.83
CA GLN A 40 -1.85 -4.53 7.29
C GLN A 40 -1.30 -3.26 7.96
N SER A 41 -0.14 -2.77 7.53
CA SER A 41 0.40 -1.48 8.00
C SER A 41 -0.55 -0.32 7.71
N SER A 42 -1.11 -0.26 6.51
CA SER A 42 -2.10 0.76 6.14
C SER A 42 -3.38 0.66 6.99
N ARG A 43 -3.79 -0.56 7.38
CA ARG A 43 -4.90 -0.80 8.30
C ARG A 43 -4.60 -0.28 9.71
N ASN A 44 -3.36 -0.41 10.17
CA ASN A 44 -2.93 0.15 11.45
C ASN A 44 -2.96 1.68 11.47
N GLU A 45 -2.72 2.36 10.34
CA GLU A 45 -2.87 3.82 10.23
C GLU A 45 -4.32 4.28 10.45
N ILE A 46 -5.32 3.46 10.07
CA ILE A 46 -6.74 3.73 10.40
C ILE A 46 -6.96 3.65 11.92
N ALA A 47 -6.42 2.63 12.59
CA ALA A 47 -6.53 2.51 14.05
C ALA A 47 -5.85 3.69 14.76
N LYS A 48 -4.68 4.10 14.29
CA LYS A 48 -3.94 5.28 14.78
C LYS A 48 -4.74 6.58 14.57
N GLY A 49 -5.44 6.73 13.45
CA GLY A 49 -6.31 7.85 13.17
C GLY A 49 -7.42 8.02 14.22
N LYS A 50 -8.04 6.91 14.65
CA LYS A 50 -9.06 6.93 15.72
C LYS A 50 -8.49 7.42 17.05
N TYR A 51 -7.28 6.97 17.42
CA TYR A 51 -6.62 7.45 18.64
C TYR A 51 -6.20 8.91 18.52
N ALA A 52 -5.80 9.39 17.34
CA ALA A 52 -5.51 10.81 17.12
C ALA A 52 -6.74 11.71 17.30
N ILE A 53 -7.93 11.22 16.94
CA ILE A 53 -9.18 11.92 17.22
C ILE A 53 -9.39 12.01 18.74
N SER A 54 -9.25 10.89 19.47
CA SER A 54 -9.40 10.85 20.92
C SER A 54 -8.38 11.75 21.64
N GLU A 55 -7.13 11.78 21.17
CA GLU A 55 -6.05 12.64 21.65
C GLU A 55 -6.41 14.13 21.51
N ASN A 56 -6.94 14.55 20.35
CA ASN A 56 -7.36 15.92 20.14
C ASN A 56 -8.61 16.28 20.93
N GLN A 57 -9.56 15.34 21.14
CA GLN A 57 -10.71 15.51 22.01
C GLN A 57 -10.29 15.64 23.48
N ALA A 58 -9.25 14.92 23.91
CA ALA A 58 -8.72 15.00 25.27
C ALA A 58 -8.23 16.41 25.65
N LYS A 59 -7.87 17.25 24.66
CA LYS A 59 -7.50 18.66 24.88
C LYS A 59 -8.69 19.53 25.40
N LEU A 60 -9.93 19.05 25.31
CA LEU A 60 -11.10 19.70 25.85
C LEU A 60 -11.35 19.35 27.33
N TYR A 61 -10.72 18.30 27.84
CA TYR A 61 -10.87 17.84 29.20
C TYR A 61 -9.94 18.59 30.17
N PRO A 62 -10.24 18.57 31.48
CA PRO A 62 -9.34 19.10 32.49
C PRO A 62 -7.97 18.43 32.45
N GLN A 63 -6.93 19.23 32.38
CA GLN A 63 -5.56 18.78 32.53
C GLN A 63 -5.10 19.10 33.95
N ILE A 64 -4.66 18.09 34.67
CA ILE A 64 -4.17 18.20 36.04
C ILE A 64 -2.71 17.81 36.06
N ASN A 65 -1.84 18.73 36.41
CA ASN A 65 -0.41 18.54 36.49
C ASN A 65 0.10 18.74 37.90
N ALA A 66 0.87 17.80 38.42
CA ALA A 66 1.68 18.00 39.61
C ALA A 66 2.95 18.75 39.24
N VAL A 67 3.30 19.78 39.95
CA VAL A 67 4.48 20.59 39.73
C VAL A 67 5.26 20.69 41.04
N ALA A 68 6.59 20.56 40.96
CA ALA A 68 7.48 20.82 42.09
C ALA A 68 8.65 21.67 41.54
N GLN A 69 9.02 22.68 42.25
CA GLN A 69 10.06 23.61 41.87
C GLN A 69 10.92 23.97 43.08
N LEU A 70 12.21 24.01 42.88
CA LEU A 70 13.20 24.50 43.84
C LEU A 70 14.00 25.59 43.13
N ASN A 71 14.02 26.79 43.71
CA ASN A 71 14.76 27.92 43.21
C ASN A 71 15.78 28.35 44.23
N ASP A 72 17.04 28.61 43.79
CA ASP A 72 18.06 29.33 44.47
C ASP A 72 18.21 30.68 43.80
N ASN A 73 17.85 31.76 44.50
CA ASN A 73 17.95 33.13 44.00
C ASN A 73 19.21 33.75 44.50
N PHE A 74 20.32 33.64 43.78
CA PHE A 74 21.61 34.24 44.13
C PHE A 74 21.51 35.76 44.42
N THR A 75 20.56 36.44 43.78
CA THR A 75 20.16 37.81 44.11
C THR A 75 18.64 37.82 44.39
N PRO A 76 18.21 37.67 45.64
CA PRO A 76 16.80 37.63 45.98
C PRO A 76 16.05 38.88 45.50
N PRO A 77 14.89 38.70 44.82
CA PRO A 77 14.08 39.85 44.38
C PRO A 77 13.60 40.69 45.56
N VAL A 78 13.55 41.97 45.31
CA VAL A 78 13.12 42.98 46.29
C VAL A 78 11.69 43.43 45.96
N SER A 79 10.80 43.38 46.94
CA SER A 79 9.46 43.99 46.86
C SER A 79 9.44 45.34 47.57
N VAL A 80 9.00 46.35 46.86
CA VAL A 80 8.85 47.70 47.40
C VAL A 80 7.33 47.97 47.50
N THR A 81 6.87 48.22 48.72
CA THR A 81 5.47 48.53 49.02
C THR A 81 5.37 49.90 49.70
N ASP A 82 4.13 50.45 49.78
CA ASP A 82 3.87 51.66 50.53
C ASP A 82 4.28 51.46 52.01
N GLY A 83 5.14 52.37 52.50
CA GLY A 83 5.64 52.37 53.89
C GLY A 83 4.92 53.30 54.83
N SER A 84 3.88 53.97 54.39
CA SER A 84 3.15 54.98 55.18
C SER A 84 2.65 54.44 56.55
N ALA A 85 2.25 53.16 56.58
CA ALA A 85 1.84 52.49 57.85
C ALA A 85 3.01 52.34 58.85
N TYR A 86 4.25 52.49 58.40
CA TYR A 86 5.48 52.42 59.20
C TYR A 86 6.20 53.77 59.31
N GLY A 87 5.54 54.84 58.90
CA GLY A 87 6.13 56.19 58.93
C GLY A 87 7.26 56.43 57.96
N LYS A 88 7.36 55.61 56.88
CA LYS A 88 8.37 55.71 55.85
C LYS A 88 7.68 55.80 54.48
N PRO A 89 8.31 56.44 53.48
CA PRO A 89 7.75 56.51 52.13
C PRO A 89 7.64 55.17 51.43
N TYR A 90 8.53 54.21 51.76
CA TYR A 90 8.54 52.85 51.19
C TYR A 90 8.88 51.82 52.25
N ASN A 91 8.30 50.62 52.15
CA ASN A 91 8.77 49.43 52.83
C ASN A 91 9.45 48.50 51.82
N VAL A 92 10.71 48.17 52.09
CA VAL A 92 11.53 47.32 51.19
C VAL A 92 11.71 45.98 51.87
N THR A 93 11.15 44.92 51.26
CA THR A 93 11.33 43.54 51.72
C THR A 93 12.08 42.75 50.69
N LYS A 94 13.07 41.94 51.10
CA LYS A 94 13.70 40.96 50.27
C LYS A 94 13.05 39.62 50.47
N THR A 95 12.82 38.88 49.37
CA THR A 95 12.48 37.46 49.47
C THR A 95 13.68 36.66 49.98
N LEU A 96 13.44 35.48 50.54
CA LEU A 96 14.51 34.61 50.99
C LEU A 96 15.21 33.94 49.77
N GLN A 97 16.45 33.53 49.94
CA GLN A 97 17.30 33.02 48.88
C GLN A 97 16.69 31.74 48.24
N TYR A 98 16.27 30.79 49.03
CA TYR A 98 15.72 29.53 48.60
C TYR A 98 14.21 29.55 48.65
N ASN A 99 13.61 29.08 47.54
CA ASN A 99 12.17 28.92 47.42
C ASN A 99 11.87 27.52 46.94
N ALA A 100 11.12 26.75 47.69
CA ALA A 100 10.55 25.47 47.25
C ALA A 100 9.04 25.64 47.09
N SER A 101 8.50 25.09 46.03
CA SER A 101 7.05 25.00 45.85
C SER A 101 6.69 23.62 45.27
N ALA A 102 5.60 23.06 45.76
CA ALA A 102 5.01 21.85 45.25
C ALA A 102 3.48 21.97 45.26
N GLY A 103 2.85 21.38 44.25
CA GLY A 103 1.39 21.47 44.19
C GLY A 103 0.80 20.87 42.92
N VAL A 104 -0.47 21.22 42.73
CA VAL A 104 -1.26 20.74 41.58
C VAL A 104 -1.85 21.93 40.86
N GLN A 105 -1.75 21.89 39.54
CA GLN A 105 -2.33 22.87 38.63
C GLN A 105 -3.40 22.22 37.76
N LEU A 106 -4.56 22.86 37.67
CA LEU A 106 -5.67 22.51 36.79
C LEU A 106 -5.74 23.52 35.65
N GLN A 107 -5.85 23.03 34.43
CA GLN A 107 -6.16 23.83 33.25
C GLN A 107 -7.23 23.13 32.42
N MET A 108 -8.32 23.83 32.07
CA MET A 108 -9.38 23.30 31.23
C MET A 108 -9.87 24.40 30.27
N PRO A 109 -9.83 24.17 28.94
CA PRO A 109 -10.46 25.09 28.00
C PRO A 109 -11.99 25.00 28.13
N LEU A 110 -12.64 26.12 28.42
CA LEU A 110 -14.10 26.22 28.39
C LEU A 110 -14.63 26.58 27.01
N TYR A 111 -13.85 27.37 26.26
CA TYR A 111 -14.11 27.70 24.87
C TYR A 111 -12.79 27.95 24.15
N ASN A 112 -12.55 27.18 23.07
CA ASN A 112 -11.44 27.39 22.16
C ASN A 112 -11.79 26.84 20.77
N GLN A 113 -12.14 27.74 19.84
CA GLN A 113 -12.56 27.36 18.51
C GLN A 113 -11.47 26.66 17.73
N MET A 114 -10.18 26.95 17.95
CA MET A 114 -9.07 26.27 17.29
C MET A 114 -9.02 24.81 17.66
N ILE A 115 -9.30 24.42 18.91
CA ILE A 115 -9.35 23.01 19.33
C ILE A 115 -10.49 22.29 18.62
N LEU A 116 -11.68 22.90 18.54
CA LEU A 116 -12.84 22.31 17.86
C LEU A 116 -12.56 22.08 16.35
N THR A 117 -11.96 23.09 15.69
CA THR A 117 -11.59 22.96 14.27
C THR A 117 -10.44 21.97 14.06
N ALA A 118 -9.48 21.86 15.01
CA ALA A 118 -8.43 20.85 14.96
C ALA A 118 -8.99 19.41 15.07
N ILE A 119 -10.03 19.21 15.89
CA ILE A 119 -10.75 17.91 15.98
C ILE A 119 -11.41 17.58 14.62
N ASP A 120 -12.07 18.56 13.98
CA ASP A 120 -12.62 18.35 12.63
C ASP A 120 -11.55 17.97 11.59
N ILE A 121 -10.38 18.65 11.63
CA ILE A 121 -9.23 18.34 10.78
C ILE A 121 -8.76 16.90 11.02
N THR A 122 -8.69 16.45 12.26
CA THR A 122 -8.26 15.09 12.59
C THR A 122 -9.26 14.05 12.11
N LYS A 123 -10.58 14.33 12.13
CA LYS A 123 -11.61 13.46 11.56
C LYS A 123 -11.48 13.34 10.05
N ILE A 124 -11.13 14.43 9.34
CA ILE A 124 -10.87 14.38 7.90
C ILE A 124 -9.59 13.58 7.62
N ALA A 125 -8.54 13.74 8.44
CA ALA A 125 -7.32 12.95 8.33
C ALA A 125 -7.56 11.44 8.52
N ASP A 126 -8.44 11.05 9.48
CA ASP A 126 -8.87 9.65 9.64
C ASP A 126 -9.60 9.15 8.39
N LYS A 127 -10.48 9.95 7.78
CA LYS A 127 -11.14 9.60 6.52
C LYS A 127 -10.16 9.45 5.37
N LEU A 128 -9.11 10.29 5.30
CA LEU A 128 -8.02 10.14 4.34
C LEU A 128 -7.26 8.83 4.54
N ASN A 129 -6.99 8.41 5.78
CA ASN A 129 -6.37 7.11 6.06
C ASN A 129 -7.23 5.94 5.57
N GLN A 130 -8.55 5.99 5.81
CA GLN A 130 -9.49 4.98 5.31
C GLN A 130 -9.47 4.88 3.79
N LEU A 131 -9.55 6.02 3.08
CA LEU A 131 -9.52 6.07 1.63
C LEU A 131 -8.16 5.64 1.05
N SER A 132 -7.06 5.98 1.76
CA SER A 132 -5.71 5.52 1.38
C SER A 132 -5.55 4.01 1.49
N TYR A 133 -6.16 3.39 2.51
CA TYR A 133 -6.22 1.94 2.65
C TYR A 133 -6.97 1.30 1.48
N GLU A 134 -8.17 1.80 1.14
CA GLU A 134 -8.95 1.26 0.02
C GLU A 134 -8.24 1.42 -1.32
N LYS A 135 -7.58 2.57 -1.55
CA LYS A 135 -6.73 2.78 -2.73
C LYS A 135 -5.55 1.80 -2.76
N ALA A 136 -4.85 1.62 -1.64
CA ALA A 136 -3.74 0.66 -1.55
C ALA A 136 -4.20 -0.78 -1.81
N ARG A 137 -5.40 -1.14 -1.34
CA ARG A 137 -6.04 -2.44 -1.62
C ARG A 137 -6.33 -2.62 -3.11
N GLU A 138 -6.89 -1.62 -3.78
CA GLU A 138 -7.10 -1.66 -5.24
C GLU A 138 -5.77 -1.80 -6.01
N ASP A 139 -4.77 -1.01 -5.63
CA ASP A 139 -3.45 -1.06 -6.28
C ASP A 139 -2.80 -2.43 -6.10
N LEU A 140 -2.94 -3.04 -4.91
CA LEU A 140 -2.46 -4.40 -4.61
C LEU A 140 -3.18 -5.45 -5.48
N ILE A 141 -4.51 -5.37 -5.63
CA ILE A 141 -5.30 -6.26 -6.49
C ILE A 141 -4.79 -6.18 -7.94
N VAL A 142 -4.61 -4.97 -8.48
CA VAL A 142 -4.11 -4.77 -9.84
C VAL A 142 -2.68 -5.31 -10.00
N GLN A 143 -1.81 -5.04 -9.03
CA GLN A 143 -0.42 -5.52 -9.06
C GLN A 143 -0.36 -7.05 -9.01
N THR A 144 -1.10 -7.67 -8.09
CA THR A 144 -1.15 -9.14 -7.96
C THR A 144 -1.69 -9.78 -9.22
N ALA A 145 -2.76 -9.23 -9.81
CA ALA A 145 -3.32 -9.73 -11.07
C ALA A 145 -2.33 -9.62 -12.24
N LYS A 146 -1.59 -8.51 -12.35
CA LYS A 146 -0.53 -8.37 -13.37
C LYS A 146 0.57 -9.42 -13.21
N MET A 147 1.04 -9.66 -11.98
CA MET A 147 2.06 -10.68 -11.68
C MET A 147 1.54 -12.09 -12.00
N TYR A 148 0.29 -12.37 -11.65
CA TYR A 148 -0.36 -13.63 -11.95
C TYR A 148 -0.44 -13.88 -13.46
N TYR A 149 -0.91 -12.91 -14.25
CA TYR A 149 -1.00 -13.03 -15.70
C TYR A 149 0.38 -13.11 -16.35
N MET A 150 1.40 -12.48 -15.78
CA MET A 150 2.78 -12.62 -16.26
C MET A 150 3.29 -14.05 -16.05
N ALA A 151 3.11 -14.62 -14.85
CA ALA A 151 3.49 -16.00 -14.56
C ALA A 151 2.69 -17.01 -15.42
N GLN A 152 1.39 -16.76 -15.61
CA GLN A 152 0.55 -17.57 -16.49
C GLN A 152 1.04 -17.55 -17.95
N ASN A 153 1.42 -16.38 -18.45
CA ASN A 153 1.97 -16.20 -19.80
C ASN A 153 3.30 -16.93 -19.99
N THR A 154 4.21 -16.82 -19.02
CA THR A 154 5.50 -17.51 -19.06
C THR A 154 5.34 -19.03 -18.94
N SER A 155 4.41 -19.50 -18.09
CA SER A 155 4.08 -20.92 -17.97
C SER A 155 3.54 -21.49 -19.30
N GLU A 156 2.71 -20.72 -20.00
CA GLU A 156 2.20 -21.11 -21.32
C GLU A 156 3.30 -21.11 -22.39
N GLN A 157 4.22 -20.14 -22.32
CA GLN A 157 5.40 -20.12 -23.20
C GLN A 157 6.24 -21.38 -23.04
N ILE A 158 6.51 -21.80 -21.81
CA ILE A 158 7.25 -23.06 -21.54
C ILE A 158 6.52 -24.25 -22.15
N ARG A 159 5.20 -24.37 -21.90
CA ARG A 159 4.39 -25.46 -22.44
C ARG A 159 4.44 -25.53 -23.96
N LEU A 160 4.24 -24.41 -24.65
CA LEU A 160 4.25 -24.35 -26.10
C LEU A 160 5.66 -24.62 -26.70
N THR A 161 6.70 -24.14 -26.00
CA THR A 161 8.09 -24.42 -26.40
C THR A 161 8.44 -25.91 -26.22
N ASP A 162 8.00 -26.55 -25.14
CA ASP A 162 8.17 -28.00 -24.93
C ASP A 162 7.46 -28.82 -26.02
N ASP A 163 6.25 -28.41 -26.40
CA ASP A 163 5.52 -29.07 -27.50
C ASP A 163 6.24 -28.90 -28.84
N ASN A 164 6.89 -27.74 -29.05
CA ASN A 164 7.71 -27.50 -30.25
C ASN A 164 8.99 -28.34 -30.25
N ILE A 165 9.70 -28.41 -29.11
CA ILE A 165 10.87 -29.29 -28.97
C ILE A 165 10.50 -30.76 -29.25
N LYS A 166 9.37 -31.26 -28.75
CA LYS A 166 8.91 -32.63 -29.05
C LYS A 166 8.74 -32.87 -30.55
N ARG A 167 8.09 -31.95 -31.28
CA ARG A 167 7.94 -32.03 -32.74
C ARG A 167 9.27 -32.03 -33.46
N LEU A 168 10.23 -31.20 -33.04
CA LEU A 168 11.58 -31.18 -33.64
C LEU A 168 12.39 -32.46 -33.34
N VAL A 169 12.20 -33.06 -32.15
CA VAL A 169 12.83 -34.35 -31.82
C VAL A 169 12.27 -35.45 -32.70
N GLU A 170 10.98 -35.48 -33.01
CA GLU A 170 10.38 -36.41 -33.99
C GLU A 170 10.96 -36.17 -35.38
N LEU A 171 11.04 -34.92 -35.84
CA LEU A 171 11.64 -34.53 -37.11
C LEU A 171 13.10 -34.95 -37.18
N ARG A 172 13.89 -34.76 -36.12
CA ARG A 172 15.28 -35.22 -36.04
C ARG A 172 15.40 -36.75 -36.27
N ASN A 173 14.51 -37.54 -35.63
CA ASN A 173 14.54 -39.00 -35.75
C ASN A 173 14.25 -39.43 -37.19
N ILE A 174 13.34 -38.76 -37.89
CA ILE A 174 13.06 -38.98 -39.32
C ILE A 174 14.28 -38.60 -40.17
N THR A 175 14.88 -37.44 -39.93
CA THR A 175 16.07 -36.95 -40.61
C THR A 175 17.25 -37.88 -40.41
N GLN A 176 17.42 -38.45 -39.21
CA GLN A 176 18.45 -39.44 -38.92
C GLN A 176 18.24 -40.70 -39.77
N ALA A 177 17.02 -41.24 -39.85
CA ALA A 177 16.70 -42.38 -40.68
C ALA A 177 16.95 -42.11 -42.19
N PHE A 178 16.66 -40.91 -42.68
CA PHE A 178 16.97 -40.49 -44.04
C PHE A 178 18.47 -40.40 -44.28
N TYR A 179 19.24 -39.86 -43.32
CA TYR A 179 20.69 -39.80 -43.39
C TYR A 179 21.32 -41.21 -43.46
N ASP A 180 20.89 -42.12 -42.61
CA ASP A 180 21.37 -43.51 -42.55
C ASP A 180 21.10 -44.26 -43.86
N ASN A 181 20.03 -43.88 -44.58
CA ASN A 181 19.68 -44.40 -45.89
C ASN A 181 20.24 -43.58 -47.09
N GLN A 182 21.13 -42.60 -46.83
CA GLN A 182 21.75 -41.72 -47.85
C GLN A 182 20.72 -40.80 -48.57
N MET A 183 19.55 -40.56 -47.96
CA MET A 183 18.48 -39.73 -48.53
C MET A 183 18.53 -38.30 -48.04
N SER A 184 19.31 -37.97 -46.99
CA SER A 184 19.50 -36.66 -46.43
C SER A 184 20.97 -36.36 -46.18
N LEU A 185 21.33 -35.07 -46.06
CA LEU A 185 22.69 -34.62 -45.79
C LEU A 185 22.95 -34.52 -44.29
N GLU A 186 24.18 -34.77 -43.84
CA GLU A 186 24.59 -34.54 -42.42
C GLU A 186 24.30 -33.12 -41.95
N VAL A 187 24.40 -32.13 -42.83
CA VAL A 187 24.12 -30.74 -42.51
C VAL A 187 22.67 -30.52 -42.09
N ASP A 188 21.71 -31.28 -42.61
CA ASP A 188 20.29 -31.13 -42.24
C ASP A 188 20.06 -31.67 -40.82
N LEU A 189 20.68 -32.79 -40.46
CA LEU A 189 20.66 -33.30 -39.09
C LEU A 189 21.28 -32.30 -38.08
N LYS A 190 22.42 -31.68 -38.45
CA LYS A 190 23.05 -30.63 -37.63
C LYS A 190 22.15 -29.41 -37.46
N ARG A 191 21.42 -28.98 -38.49
CA ARG A 191 20.46 -27.86 -38.41
C ARG A 191 19.30 -28.14 -37.46
N VAL A 192 18.71 -29.34 -37.53
CA VAL A 192 17.63 -29.72 -36.59
C VAL A 192 18.15 -29.77 -35.16
N ASN A 193 19.31 -30.38 -34.91
CA ASN A 193 19.91 -30.41 -33.58
C ASN A 193 20.19 -29.00 -33.04
N LEU A 194 20.74 -28.09 -33.85
CA LEU A 194 20.99 -26.71 -33.48
C LEU A 194 19.69 -26.00 -33.08
N ASN A 195 18.60 -26.24 -33.80
CA ASN A 195 17.30 -25.61 -33.47
C ASN A 195 16.71 -26.18 -32.18
N ILE A 196 16.81 -27.48 -31.92
CA ILE A 196 16.43 -28.12 -30.65
C ILE A 196 17.22 -27.50 -29.49
N GLU A 197 18.54 -27.34 -29.63
CA GLU A 197 19.37 -26.71 -28.58
C GLU A 197 18.97 -25.26 -28.34
N ASN A 198 18.72 -24.48 -29.38
CA ASN A 198 18.28 -23.10 -29.26
C ASN A 198 16.94 -22.99 -28.51
N LEU A 199 15.94 -23.83 -28.83
CA LEU A 199 14.65 -23.86 -28.12
C LEU A 199 14.81 -24.38 -26.70
N THR A 200 15.71 -25.33 -26.45
CA THR A 200 16.01 -25.80 -25.09
C THR A 200 16.56 -24.67 -24.22
N VAL A 201 17.51 -23.87 -24.72
CA VAL A 201 18.04 -22.71 -24.04
C VAL A 201 16.94 -21.66 -23.78
N GLN A 202 16.05 -21.40 -24.76
CA GLN A 202 14.92 -20.49 -24.59
C GLN A 202 13.95 -21.00 -23.51
N ARG A 203 13.64 -22.29 -23.49
CA ARG A 203 12.81 -22.92 -22.45
C ARG A 203 13.44 -22.77 -21.06
N ASP A 204 14.72 -23.06 -20.91
CA ASP A 204 15.44 -23.02 -19.65
C ASP A 204 15.49 -21.57 -19.09
N ASN A 205 15.68 -20.59 -19.97
CA ASN A 205 15.56 -19.18 -19.61
C ASN A 205 14.14 -18.81 -19.17
N ALA A 206 13.10 -19.33 -19.82
CA ALA A 206 11.72 -19.11 -19.44
C ALA A 206 11.37 -19.78 -18.09
N ILE A 207 11.94 -20.96 -17.80
CA ILE A 207 11.80 -21.63 -16.49
C ILE A 207 12.41 -20.76 -15.38
N ALA A 208 13.64 -20.27 -15.56
CA ALA A 208 14.28 -19.39 -14.59
C ALA A 208 13.48 -18.09 -14.37
N MET A 209 12.92 -17.52 -15.43
CA MET A 209 12.04 -16.35 -15.35
C MET A 209 10.75 -16.66 -14.58
N LEU A 210 10.12 -17.81 -14.80
CA LEU A 210 8.90 -18.24 -14.10
C LEU A 210 9.17 -18.41 -12.60
N GLU A 211 10.30 -18.99 -12.22
CA GLU A 211 10.70 -19.11 -10.80
C GLU A 211 10.85 -17.76 -10.12
N GLN A 212 11.46 -16.80 -10.81
CA GLN A 212 11.53 -15.40 -10.29
C GLN A 212 10.15 -14.78 -10.15
N GLN A 213 9.27 -14.97 -11.12
CA GLN A 213 7.89 -14.46 -11.08
C GLN A 213 7.09 -15.11 -9.95
N TYR A 214 7.23 -16.42 -9.73
CA TYR A 214 6.62 -17.12 -8.60
C TYR A 214 7.16 -16.62 -7.25
N THR A 215 8.45 -16.37 -7.14
CA THR A 215 9.06 -15.82 -5.93
C THR A 215 8.45 -14.45 -5.59
N MET A 216 8.30 -13.57 -6.58
CA MET A 216 7.67 -12.25 -6.37
C MET A 216 6.17 -12.38 -6.07
N LEU A 217 5.45 -13.28 -6.72
CA LEU A 217 4.04 -13.51 -6.45
C LEU A 217 3.84 -14.08 -5.04
N LYS A 218 4.63 -15.07 -4.62
CA LYS A 218 4.64 -15.62 -3.25
C LYS A 218 4.87 -14.54 -2.20
N TYR A 219 5.83 -13.64 -2.44
CA TYR A 219 6.10 -12.51 -1.55
C TYR A 219 4.87 -11.59 -1.40
N VAL A 220 4.20 -11.26 -2.51
CA VAL A 220 3.05 -10.34 -2.47
C VAL A 220 1.83 -10.95 -1.76
N ILE A 221 1.61 -12.28 -1.95
CA ILE A 221 0.46 -13.01 -1.36
C ILE A 221 0.79 -13.64 0.00
N ASP A 222 2.01 -13.45 0.51
CA ASP A 222 2.52 -14.09 1.74
C ASP A 222 2.37 -15.62 1.73
N TYR A 223 2.79 -16.24 0.61
CA TYR A 223 2.77 -17.70 0.46
C TYR A 223 4.12 -18.29 0.85
N PRO A 224 4.17 -19.45 1.55
CA PRO A 224 5.44 -20.06 1.99
C PRO A 224 6.42 -20.28 0.83
N ALA A 225 7.66 -19.83 0.99
CA ALA A 225 8.67 -19.86 -0.07
C ALA A 225 9.00 -21.29 -0.52
N GLU A 226 8.99 -22.27 0.42
CA GLU A 226 9.34 -23.66 0.19
C GLU A 226 8.24 -24.46 -0.50
N LYS A 227 7.00 -23.98 -0.50
CA LYS A 227 5.89 -24.66 -1.17
C LYS A 227 5.95 -24.41 -2.67
N GLU A 228 5.83 -25.47 -3.45
CA GLU A 228 5.64 -25.34 -4.88
C GLU A 228 4.27 -24.74 -5.19
N MET A 229 4.24 -23.88 -6.18
CA MET A 229 3.04 -23.19 -6.64
C MET A 229 2.94 -23.27 -8.16
N LYS A 230 1.74 -23.48 -8.67
CA LYS A 230 1.42 -23.32 -10.10
C LYS A 230 0.26 -22.35 -10.26
N VAL A 231 0.22 -21.66 -11.38
CA VAL A 231 -0.95 -20.87 -11.80
C VAL A 231 -1.80 -21.68 -12.76
N THR A 232 -3.08 -21.34 -12.88
CA THR A 232 -3.96 -22.02 -13.85
C THR A 232 -3.48 -21.79 -15.29
N ALA A 233 -3.67 -22.79 -16.16
CA ALA A 233 -3.34 -22.67 -17.57
C ALA A 233 -4.10 -21.53 -18.26
N VAL A 234 -3.56 -21.02 -19.35
CA VAL A 234 -4.26 -20.09 -20.25
C VAL A 234 -5.42 -20.80 -20.93
N ASP A 235 -6.59 -20.16 -20.90
CA ASP A 235 -7.73 -20.56 -21.74
C ASP A 235 -7.86 -19.56 -22.92
N PRO A 236 -7.40 -19.93 -24.12
CA PRO A 236 -7.39 -19.03 -25.27
C PRO A 236 -8.80 -18.64 -25.76
N GLY A 237 -9.80 -19.47 -25.48
CA GLY A 237 -11.19 -19.25 -25.92
C GLY A 237 -11.96 -18.25 -25.04
N LYS A 238 -11.46 -17.95 -23.84
CA LYS A 238 -12.15 -17.10 -22.88
C LYS A 238 -11.81 -15.62 -23.07
N ILE A 239 -12.53 -14.94 -23.95
CA ILE A 239 -12.46 -13.50 -24.12
C ILE A 239 -13.49 -12.83 -23.20
N GLU A 240 -13.03 -12.26 -22.10
CA GLU A 240 -13.87 -11.48 -21.19
C GLU A 240 -14.03 -10.06 -21.73
N MET A 241 -15.24 -9.68 -22.14
CA MET A 241 -15.51 -8.31 -22.57
C MET A 241 -15.80 -7.44 -21.34
N VAL A 242 -14.93 -6.48 -21.06
CA VAL A 242 -15.21 -5.43 -20.08
C VAL A 242 -16.09 -4.36 -20.73
N LYS A 243 -17.26 -4.10 -20.13
CA LYS A 243 -18.12 -3.01 -20.60
C LYS A 243 -17.53 -1.66 -20.17
N ALA A 244 -17.43 -0.75 -21.12
CA ALA A 244 -16.99 0.62 -20.86
C ALA A 244 -18.22 1.46 -20.41
N ASP A 245 -18.59 1.37 -19.13
CA ASP A 245 -19.78 2.05 -18.58
C ASP A 245 -19.54 3.53 -18.20
N GLY A 246 -18.40 4.10 -18.60
CA GLY A 246 -17.95 5.45 -18.23
C GLY A 246 -16.88 5.45 -17.15
N LEU A 247 -16.24 6.61 -16.95
CA LEU A 247 -15.31 6.82 -15.84
C LEU A 247 -16.10 6.80 -14.52
N ASP A 248 -15.69 5.98 -13.57
CA ASP A 248 -16.26 6.04 -12.23
C ASP A 248 -15.78 7.30 -11.50
N THR A 249 -16.70 8.18 -11.15
CA THR A 249 -16.40 9.38 -10.35
C THR A 249 -16.22 9.06 -8.87
N GLY A 250 -16.54 7.85 -8.44
CA GLY A 250 -16.35 7.33 -7.10
C GLY A 250 -14.96 6.72 -6.85
N LEU A 251 -14.01 6.83 -7.79
CA LEU A 251 -12.65 6.32 -7.59
C LEU A 251 -12.01 6.85 -6.31
N TYR A 252 -11.36 5.98 -5.56
CA TYR A 252 -10.68 6.36 -4.30
C TYR A 252 -9.65 7.48 -4.49
N GLU A 253 -9.02 7.57 -5.66
CA GLU A 253 -8.11 8.66 -5.99
C GLU A 253 -8.80 10.03 -6.02
N LEU A 254 -9.99 10.13 -6.61
CA LEU A 254 -10.79 11.37 -6.61
C LEU A 254 -11.33 11.68 -5.23
N GLN A 255 -11.82 10.67 -4.50
CA GLN A 255 -12.28 10.85 -3.12
C GLN A 255 -11.18 11.35 -2.19
N LEU A 256 -9.94 10.86 -2.34
CA LEU A 256 -8.77 11.34 -1.60
C LEU A 256 -8.50 12.82 -1.86
N LEU A 257 -8.55 13.25 -3.13
CA LEU A 257 -8.33 14.64 -3.50
C LEU A 257 -9.48 15.56 -3.04
N GLU A 258 -10.70 15.05 -3.03
CA GLU A 258 -11.85 15.79 -2.48
C GLU A 258 -11.71 15.98 -0.96
N GLN A 259 -11.33 14.93 -0.23
CA GLN A 259 -11.04 15.05 1.21
C GLN A 259 -9.84 15.96 1.49
N LYS A 260 -8.82 15.97 0.63
CA LYS A 260 -7.69 16.89 0.73
C LYS A 260 -8.12 18.35 0.54
N LYS A 261 -9.02 18.62 -0.41
CA LYS A 261 -9.63 19.94 -0.59
C LYS A 261 -10.40 20.38 0.67
N LEU A 262 -11.20 19.49 1.26
CA LEU A 262 -11.91 19.75 2.51
C LEU A 262 -10.93 19.99 3.66
N LEU A 263 -9.83 19.25 3.75
CA LEU A 263 -8.78 19.43 4.75
C LEU A 263 -8.18 20.85 4.66
N THR A 264 -7.79 21.31 3.47
CA THR A 264 -7.21 22.64 3.29
C THR A 264 -8.22 23.76 3.59
N GLN A 265 -9.52 23.58 3.28
CA GLN A 265 -10.58 24.49 3.71
C GLN A 265 -10.67 24.60 5.24
N LYS A 266 -10.60 23.47 5.94
CA LYS A 266 -10.59 23.46 7.42
C LYS A 266 -9.31 24.06 8.01
N GLN A 267 -8.16 23.89 7.34
CA GLN A 267 -6.91 24.55 7.73
C GLN A 267 -7.00 26.08 7.56
N THR A 268 -7.62 26.55 6.48
CA THR A 268 -7.93 27.98 6.29
C THR A 268 -8.86 28.50 7.41
N LYS A 269 -9.86 27.70 7.80
CA LYS A 269 -10.73 28.02 8.93
C LYS A 269 -9.94 28.06 10.23
N LEU A 270 -9.10 27.07 10.51
CA LEU A 270 -8.24 27.04 11.69
C LEU A 270 -7.37 28.30 11.81
N ALA A 271 -6.79 28.75 10.70
CA ALA A 271 -6.01 29.99 10.68
C ALA A 271 -6.86 31.24 10.99
N LYS A 272 -8.14 31.25 10.56
CA LYS A 272 -9.09 32.32 10.92
C LYS A 272 -9.54 32.27 12.37
N ASP A 273 -9.73 31.06 12.92
CA ASP A 273 -10.14 30.82 14.29
C ASP A 273 -9.09 31.35 15.30
N GLY A 274 -7.85 31.55 14.89
CA GLY A 274 -6.80 32.21 15.66
C GLY A 274 -7.11 33.67 16.04
N TYR A 275 -8.08 34.33 15.43
CA TYR A 275 -8.57 35.65 15.84
C TYR A 275 -9.66 35.60 16.92
N LEU A 276 -10.25 34.43 17.15
CA LEU A 276 -11.34 34.29 18.12
C LEU A 276 -10.80 34.26 19.56
N PRO A 277 -11.57 34.78 20.53
CA PRO A 277 -11.18 34.67 21.92
C PRO A 277 -11.16 33.21 22.40
N SER A 278 -10.34 32.93 23.40
CA SER A 278 -10.36 31.67 24.14
C SER A 278 -10.65 31.91 25.62
N LEU A 279 -11.41 30.99 26.22
CA LEU A 279 -11.78 31.01 27.62
C LEU A 279 -11.29 29.71 28.27
N SER A 280 -10.58 29.83 29.39
CA SER A 280 -10.10 28.68 30.15
C SER A 280 -10.38 28.82 31.63
N LEU A 281 -10.70 27.70 32.28
CA LEU A 281 -10.71 27.54 33.71
C LEU A 281 -9.29 27.17 34.15
N THR A 282 -8.77 27.89 35.15
CA THR A 282 -7.48 27.59 35.77
C THR A 282 -7.67 27.38 37.26
N GLY A 283 -6.92 26.46 37.83
CA GLY A 283 -6.94 26.21 39.26
C GLY A 283 -5.54 25.87 39.75
N ASN A 284 -5.23 26.26 40.96
CA ASN A 284 -3.97 25.91 41.60
C ASN A 284 -4.16 25.56 43.07
N LEU A 285 -3.48 24.55 43.53
CA LEU A 285 -3.28 24.20 44.91
C LEU A 285 -1.77 24.05 45.10
N MET A 286 -1.15 25.03 45.77
CA MET A 286 0.29 25.11 45.91
C MET A 286 0.69 25.22 47.36
N TYR A 287 1.78 24.58 47.72
CA TYR A 287 2.47 24.79 48.98
C TYR A 287 3.85 25.34 48.68
N SER A 288 4.22 26.43 49.32
CA SER A 288 5.52 27.10 49.11
C SER A 288 6.23 27.30 50.43
N ALA A 289 7.52 27.03 50.44
CA ALA A 289 8.38 27.29 51.58
C ALA A 289 9.54 28.18 51.15
N PHE A 290 9.91 29.09 52.02
CA PHE A 290 11.01 30.06 51.79
C PHE A 290 12.00 29.95 52.92
N THR A 291 13.30 29.96 52.61
CA THR A 291 14.36 29.92 53.59
C THR A 291 15.62 30.65 53.07
N ASP A 292 16.48 31.10 53.98
CA ASP A 292 17.76 31.67 53.69
C ASP A 292 18.90 30.62 53.69
N ARG A 293 18.60 29.39 54.16
CA ARG A 293 19.58 28.29 54.26
C ARG A 293 18.95 26.98 53.85
N ILE A 294 19.61 26.22 52.97
CA ILE A 294 19.09 24.98 52.40
C ILE A 294 18.95 23.85 53.44
N ASP A 295 19.78 23.85 54.51
CA ASP A 295 19.73 22.86 55.58
C ASP A 295 18.46 22.99 56.44
N HIS A 296 17.77 24.13 56.45
CA HIS A 296 16.52 24.35 57.16
C HIS A 296 15.34 23.50 56.60
N TRP A 297 15.42 22.99 55.39
CA TRP A 297 14.41 22.08 54.83
C TRP A 297 14.57 20.62 55.28
N ILE A 298 15.79 20.25 55.67
CA ILE A 298 16.14 18.86 56.03
C ILE A 298 15.94 18.63 57.55
N HIS A 299 16.11 19.68 58.36
CA HIS A 299 15.99 19.57 59.82
C HIS A 299 14.66 20.23 60.26
N SER A 300 13.85 19.46 60.96
CA SER A 300 12.58 19.94 61.58
C SER A 300 12.87 20.91 62.71
N GLY A 301 12.72 22.21 62.43
CA GLY A 301 12.83 23.32 63.37
C GLY A 301 11.81 24.42 63.10
N GLU A 302 11.70 25.39 64.01
CA GLU A 302 10.70 26.46 63.92
C GLU A 302 10.76 27.35 62.64
N SER A 303 11.79 27.22 61.81
CA SER A 303 12.01 28.02 60.59
C SER A 303 11.52 27.35 59.30
N ASN A 304 10.89 26.18 59.37
CA ASN A 304 10.42 25.48 58.17
C ASN A 304 8.87 25.57 58.03
N HIS A 305 8.42 26.70 57.49
CA HIS A 305 6.99 26.94 57.33
C HIS A 305 6.61 26.79 55.87
N TRP A 306 5.69 25.86 55.60
CA TRP A 306 5.02 25.70 54.33
C TRP A 306 3.72 26.46 54.29
N TYR A 307 3.57 27.38 53.34
CA TYR A 307 2.39 28.20 53.15
C TYR A 307 1.57 27.62 52.02
N GLY A 308 0.30 27.30 52.33
CA GLY A 308 -0.67 26.85 51.31
C GLY A 308 -1.30 28.02 50.61
N SER A 309 -1.44 27.91 49.30
CA SER A 309 -2.24 28.80 48.47
C SER A 309 -3.12 27.99 47.53
N ASN A 310 -4.38 28.40 47.40
CA ASN A 310 -5.30 27.80 46.45
C ASN A 310 -6.08 28.88 45.72
N GLY A 311 -6.50 28.59 44.50
CA GLY A 311 -7.29 29.51 43.71
C GLY A 311 -7.95 28.84 42.52
N LEU A 312 -9.12 29.37 42.18
CA LEU A 312 -9.81 29.06 40.91
C LEU A 312 -10.00 30.37 40.17
N GLY A 313 -9.76 30.37 38.88
CA GLY A 313 -9.90 31.53 38.03
C GLY A 313 -10.41 31.19 36.64
N ILE A 314 -11.04 32.16 36.02
CA ILE A 314 -11.43 32.10 34.61
C ILE A 314 -10.53 33.08 33.85
N GLN A 315 -9.85 32.59 32.84
CA GLN A 315 -8.97 33.40 31.99
C GLN A 315 -9.58 33.56 30.59
N LEU A 316 -9.89 34.81 30.23
CA LEU A 316 -10.25 35.19 28.86
C LEU A 316 -9.01 35.72 28.13
N ARG A 317 -8.67 35.17 27.00
CA ARG A 317 -7.58 35.64 26.13
C ARG A 317 -8.17 36.11 24.79
N VAL A 318 -7.99 37.38 24.48
CA VAL A 318 -8.44 37.99 23.22
C VAL A 318 -7.19 38.49 22.48
N PRO A 319 -6.86 37.92 21.31
CA PRO A 319 -5.70 38.38 20.53
C PRO A 319 -6.05 39.72 19.85
N VAL A 320 -5.41 40.82 20.25
CA VAL A 320 -5.67 42.16 19.71
C VAL A 320 -4.77 42.51 18.54
N PHE A 321 -3.46 42.23 18.65
CA PHE A 321 -2.48 42.52 17.63
C PHE A 321 -1.34 41.51 17.68
N ASP A 322 -0.90 41.02 16.51
CA ASP A 322 0.12 39.97 16.37
C ASP A 322 1.17 40.28 15.28
N GLY A 323 1.35 41.55 14.91
CA GLY A 323 2.28 41.93 13.88
C GLY A 323 1.90 41.40 12.49
N PHE A 324 0.61 41.18 12.19
CA PHE A 324 0.08 40.65 10.93
C PHE A 324 0.41 39.18 10.64
N GLU A 325 0.91 38.43 11.63
CA GLU A 325 1.24 37.00 11.48
C GLU A 325 0.03 36.18 11.03
N LYS A 326 -1.13 36.33 11.72
CA LYS A 326 -2.37 35.61 11.38
C LYS A 326 -2.86 35.94 9.97
N ARG A 327 -2.79 37.23 9.57
CA ARG A 327 -3.15 37.64 8.19
C ARG A 327 -2.32 36.89 7.16
N SER A 328 -1.01 36.76 7.38
CA SER A 328 -0.10 36.05 6.49
C SER A 328 -0.37 34.54 6.49
N LYS A 329 -0.64 33.92 7.66
CA LYS A 329 -1.07 32.52 7.78
C LYS A 329 -2.34 32.23 6.99
N ILE A 330 -3.36 33.11 7.09
CA ILE A 330 -4.62 32.96 6.34
C ILE A 330 -4.40 33.06 4.84
N ARG A 331 -3.56 34.02 4.39
CA ARG A 331 -3.24 34.16 2.95
C ARG A 331 -2.54 32.92 2.41
N LYS A 332 -1.56 32.40 3.16
CA LYS A 332 -0.87 31.15 2.83
C LYS A 332 -1.86 29.98 2.74
N ALA A 333 -2.71 29.80 3.76
CA ALA A 333 -3.70 28.72 3.78
C ALA A 333 -4.70 28.80 2.62
N LYS A 334 -5.11 30.01 2.21
CA LYS A 334 -5.98 30.20 1.03
C LYS A 334 -5.30 29.81 -0.28
N ILE A 335 -4.01 30.05 -0.42
CA ILE A 335 -3.25 29.59 -1.60
C ILE A 335 -3.16 28.06 -1.62
N GLU A 336 -2.94 27.43 -0.45
CA GLU A 336 -2.94 25.98 -0.32
C GLU A 336 -4.32 25.36 -0.64
N GLU A 337 -5.42 26.03 -0.22
CA GLU A 337 -6.79 25.64 -0.56
C GLU A 337 -7.03 25.72 -2.08
N GLU A 338 -6.59 26.78 -2.72
CA GLU A 338 -6.71 26.96 -4.19
C GLU A 338 -5.84 25.93 -4.94
N ASN A 339 -4.62 25.64 -4.47
CA ASN A 339 -3.78 24.60 -5.05
C ASN A 339 -4.44 23.21 -4.94
N ALA A 340 -5.12 22.91 -3.83
CA ALA A 340 -5.84 21.65 -3.66
C ALA A 340 -7.05 21.56 -4.61
N ARG A 341 -7.74 22.67 -4.88
CA ARG A 341 -8.82 22.75 -5.88
C ARG A 341 -8.31 22.49 -7.28
N ILE A 342 -7.23 23.17 -7.67
CA ILE A 342 -6.59 23.00 -8.99
C ILE A 342 -6.12 21.55 -9.15
N GLY A 343 -5.50 20.98 -8.12
CA GLY A 343 -5.02 19.59 -8.16
C GLY A 343 -6.15 18.56 -8.34
N TYR A 344 -7.34 18.82 -7.76
CA TYR A 344 -8.52 17.98 -8.00
C TYR A 344 -9.00 18.06 -9.45
N GLU A 345 -9.09 19.27 -10.00
CA GLU A 345 -9.55 19.49 -11.38
C GLU A 345 -8.58 18.89 -12.41
N ASP A 346 -7.28 19.03 -12.18
CA ASP A 346 -6.23 18.45 -13.02
C ASP A 346 -6.29 16.92 -13.00
N ALA A 347 -6.40 16.32 -11.82
CA ALA A 347 -6.52 14.87 -11.69
C ALA A 347 -7.80 14.33 -12.38
N LEU A 348 -8.93 15.03 -12.26
CA LEU A 348 -10.17 14.64 -12.94
C LEU A 348 -9.99 14.63 -14.46
N LYS A 349 -9.37 15.67 -15.03
CA LYS A 349 -9.06 15.73 -16.47
C LYS A 349 -8.09 14.62 -16.88
N GLY A 350 -7.06 14.38 -16.08
CA GLY A 350 -6.10 13.30 -16.30
C GLY A 350 -6.77 11.93 -16.31
N LEU A 351 -7.68 11.65 -15.35
CA LEU A 351 -8.42 10.40 -15.29
C LEU A 351 -9.38 10.23 -16.45
N GLN A 352 -10.02 11.31 -16.92
CA GLN A 352 -10.85 11.28 -18.14
C GLN A 352 -10.03 10.90 -19.37
N ALA A 353 -8.85 11.50 -19.54
CA ALA A 353 -7.93 11.16 -20.64
C ALA A 353 -7.44 9.69 -20.52
N ASN A 354 -7.07 9.26 -19.32
CA ASN A 354 -6.66 7.87 -19.06
C ASN A 354 -7.79 6.88 -19.36
N TYR A 355 -9.03 7.20 -19.02
CA TYR A 355 -10.21 6.38 -19.36
C TYR A 355 -10.37 6.23 -20.87
N MET A 356 -10.32 7.34 -21.63
CA MET A 356 -10.42 7.31 -23.10
C MET A 356 -9.30 6.44 -23.72
N ASN A 357 -8.08 6.60 -23.24
CA ASN A 357 -6.94 5.79 -23.66
C ASN A 357 -7.11 4.30 -23.29
N ALA A 358 -7.61 3.99 -22.09
CA ALA A 358 -7.85 2.62 -21.67
C ALA A 358 -8.93 1.93 -22.52
N VAL A 359 -10.01 2.61 -22.86
CA VAL A 359 -11.04 2.08 -23.77
C VAL A 359 -10.44 1.79 -25.15
N SER A 360 -9.65 2.72 -25.70
CA SER A 360 -8.97 2.51 -26.98
C SER A 360 -7.99 1.34 -26.93
N GLU A 361 -7.21 1.24 -25.85
CA GLU A 361 -6.22 0.17 -25.66
C GLU A 361 -6.88 -1.20 -25.50
N VAL A 362 -7.98 -1.33 -24.75
CA VAL A 362 -8.74 -2.59 -24.65
C VAL A 362 -9.25 -3.03 -26.01
N ASN A 363 -9.87 -2.13 -26.78
CA ASN A 363 -10.39 -2.44 -28.09
C ASN A 363 -9.29 -2.86 -29.09
N ASN A 364 -8.15 -2.18 -29.02
CA ASN A 364 -7.00 -2.48 -29.89
C ASN A 364 -6.32 -3.79 -29.48
N SER A 365 -6.03 -3.97 -28.20
CA SER A 365 -5.35 -5.18 -27.68
C SER A 365 -6.21 -6.43 -27.86
N GLN A 366 -7.55 -6.34 -27.72
CA GLN A 366 -8.46 -7.44 -27.99
C GLN A 366 -8.41 -7.89 -29.44
N ARG A 367 -8.51 -6.93 -30.39
CA ARG A 367 -8.40 -7.24 -31.82
C ARG A 367 -7.04 -7.82 -32.18
N ASN A 368 -5.97 -7.25 -31.60
CA ASN A 368 -4.62 -7.74 -31.82
C ASN A 368 -4.45 -9.15 -31.28
N TYR A 369 -4.90 -9.42 -30.04
CA TYR A 369 -4.87 -10.74 -29.44
C TYR A 369 -5.55 -11.79 -30.33
N LYS A 370 -6.77 -11.51 -30.79
CA LYS A 370 -7.48 -12.44 -31.68
C LYS A 370 -6.71 -12.70 -32.97
N LYS A 371 -6.21 -11.65 -33.64
CA LYS A 371 -5.42 -11.80 -34.88
C LYS A 371 -4.11 -12.57 -34.66
N GLN A 372 -3.41 -12.31 -33.55
CA GLN A 372 -2.17 -13.03 -33.25
C GLN A 372 -2.42 -14.50 -32.90
N PHE A 373 -3.53 -14.82 -32.25
CA PHE A 373 -3.95 -16.19 -32.02
C PHE A 373 -4.25 -16.91 -33.35
N ASP A 374 -5.03 -16.28 -34.25
CA ASP A 374 -5.33 -16.83 -35.58
C ASP A 374 -4.04 -17.01 -36.40
N ASN A 375 -3.10 -16.06 -36.36
CA ASN A 375 -1.80 -16.16 -37.02
C ASN A 375 -0.94 -17.30 -36.47
N TYR A 376 -0.93 -17.47 -35.14
CA TYR A 376 -0.19 -18.60 -34.54
C TYR A 376 -0.77 -19.95 -34.98
N THR A 377 -2.10 -20.10 -34.95
CA THR A 377 -2.79 -21.31 -35.38
C THR A 377 -2.48 -21.60 -36.85
N MET A 378 -2.55 -20.59 -37.72
CA MET A 378 -2.21 -20.73 -39.14
C MET A 378 -0.72 -21.13 -39.36
N ALA A 379 0.20 -20.48 -38.62
CA ALA A 379 1.62 -20.82 -38.70
C ALA A 379 1.91 -22.25 -38.25
N GLN A 380 1.18 -22.73 -37.22
CA GLN A 380 1.25 -24.11 -36.74
C GLN A 380 0.75 -25.10 -37.82
N ASP A 381 -0.36 -24.80 -38.49
CA ASP A 381 -0.89 -25.60 -39.57
C ASP A 381 0.08 -25.68 -40.75
N VAL A 382 0.66 -24.54 -41.16
CA VAL A 382 1.68 -24.49 -42.22
C VAL A 382 2.89 -25.35 -41.85
N TYR A 383 3.43 -25.20 -40.65
CA TYR A 383 4.53 -26.02 -40.15
C TYR A 383 4.18 -27.51 -40.21
N ASN A 384 3.00 -27.92 -39.74
CA ASN A 384 2.59 -29.33 -39.74
C ASN A 384 2.54 -29.89 -41.17
N VAL A 385 1.94 -29.17 -42.12
CA VAL A 385 1.86 -29.57 -43.53
C VAL A 385 3.28 -29.70 -44.14
N THR A 386 4.16 -28.73 -43.93
CA THR A 386 5.52 -28.74 -44.45
C THR A 386 6.36 -29.88 -43.83
N ALA A 387 6.16 -30.14 -42.52
CA ALA A 387 6.81 -31.26 -41.85
C ALA A 387 6.33 -32.62 -42.40
N ASP A 388 5.03 -32.77 -42.70
CA ASP A 388 4.50 -33.99 -43.34
C ASP A 388 5.01 -34.15 -44.78
N GLN A 389 5.06 -33.07 -45.57
CA GLN A 389 5.67 -33.07 -46.89
C GLN A 389 7.18 -33.47 -46.87
N TYR A 390 7.89 -33.07 -45.80
CA TYR A 390 9.29 -33.52 -45.62
C TYR A 390 9.37 -35.04 -45.38
N LYS A 391 8.45 -35.60 -44.54
CA LYS A 391 8.37 -37.06 -44.33
C LYS A 391 8.14 -37.84 -45.63
N GLU A 392 7.39 -37.26 -46.56
CA GLU A 392 7.12 -37.82 -47.87
C GLU A 392 8.25 -37.51 -48.90
N GLY A 393 9.30 -36.79 -48.50
CA GLY A 393 10.41 -36.41 -49.38
C GLY A 393 10.10 -35.31 -50.40
N VAL A 394 8.99 -34.58 -50.24
CA VAL A 394 8.53 -33.51 -51.14
C VAL A 394 9.10 -32.15 -50.73
N ALA A 395 9.19 -31.87 -49.44
CA ALA A 395 9.72 -30.61 -48.92
C ALA A 395 11.19 -30.75 -48.48
N SER A 396 11.93 -29.64 -48.47
CA SER A 396 13.30 -29.60 -47.94
C SER A 396 13.31 -29.34 -46.42
N MET A 397 14.36 -29.83 -45.73
CA MET A 397 14.58 -29.49 -44.30
C MET A 397 14.63 -27.97 -44.04
N THR A 398 15.24 -27.22 -44.97
CA THR A 398 15.30 -25.76 -44.85
C THR A 398 13.91 -25.11 -44.81
N ALA A 399 12.94 -25.62 -45.60
CA ALA A 399 11.58 -25.15 -45.59
C ALA A 399 10.89 -25.42 -44.24
N VAL A 400 11.05 -26.64 -43.69
CA VAL A 400 10.49 -27.02 -42.39
C VAL A 400 11.01 -26.13 -41.26
N LEU A 401 12.35 -25.92 -41.22
CA LEU A 401 12.95 -25.06 -40.18
C LEU A 401 12.58 -23.60 -40.35
N GLN A 402 12.35 -23.13 -41.57
CA GLN A 402 11.85 -21.75 -41.79
C GLN A 402 10.41 -21.57 -41.28
N ASP A 403 9.55 -22.56 -41.52
CA ASP A 403 8.17 -22.52 -41.03
C ASP A 403 8.11 -22.71 -39.50
N GLU A 404 9.02 -23.48 -38.90
CA GLU A 404 9.20 -23.58 -37.46
C GLU A 404 9.55 -22.21 -36.83
N MET A 405 10.53 -21.48 -37.40
CA MET A 405 10.88 -20.15 -36.92
C MET A 405 9.71 -19.18 -37.01
N ARG A 406 8.94 -19.21 -38.10
CA ARG A 406 7.71 -18.37 -38.24
C ARG A 406 6.65 -18.73 -37.21
N MET A 407 6.46 -20.03 -36.93
CA MET A 407 5.54 -20.50 -35.89
C MET A 407 5.99 -20.05 -34.50
N SER A 408 7.28 -20.16 -34.17
CA SER A 408 7.87 -19.69 -32.93
C SER A 408 7.70 -18.15 -32.75
N GLU A 409 7.92 -17.38 -33.81
CA GLU A 409 7.69 -15.95 -33.82
C GLU A 409 6.20 -15.61 -33.59
N ALA A 410 5.30 -16.27 -34.31
CA ALA A 410 3.85 -16.10 -34.16
C ALA A 410 3.37 -16.46 -32.74
N MET A 411 3.93 -17.51 -32.13
CA MET A 411 3.69 -17.91 -30.75
C MET A 411 4.08 -16.78 -29.77
N ASN A 412 5.27 -16.21 -29.90
CA ASN A 412 5.72 -15.12 -29.04
C ASN A 412 4.86 -13.87 -29.19
N ASN A 413 4.44 -13.54 -30.42
CA ASN A 413 3.52 -12.43 -30.70
C ASN A 413 2.13 -12.66 -30.08
N TYR A 414 1.61 -13.88 -30.16
CA TYR A 414 0.35 -14.28 -29.52
C TYR A 414 0.41 -14.12 -27.99
N LEU A 415 1.45 -14.66 -27.35
CA LEU A 415 1.62 -14.57 -25.89
C LEU A 415 1.78 -13.12 -25.42
N THR A 416 2.54 -12.32 -26.15
CA THR A 416 2.67 -10.88 -25.87
C THR A 416 1.32 -10.15 -25.98
N ALA A 417 0.55 -10.46 -27.03
CA ALA A 417 -0.77 -9.87 -27.24
C ALA A 417 -1.78 -10.31 -26.16
N TYR A 418 -1.73 -11.57 -25.71
CA TYR A 418 -2.53 -12.09 -24.61
C TYR A 418 -2.28 -11.31 -23.32
N TYR A 419 -1.03 -11.22 -22.89
CA TYR A 419 -0.66 -10.47 -21.68
C TYR A 419 -1.10 -9.00 -21.75
N ARG A 420 -0.83 -8.33 -22.89
CA ARG A 420 -1.20 -6.94 -23.11
C ARG A 420 -2.72 -6.73 -23.02
N TYR A 421 -3.51 -7.64 -23.58
CA TYR A 421 -4.97 -7.62 -23.50
C TYR A 421 -5.44 -7.77 -22.05
N LYS A 422 -4.89 -8.71 -21.27
CA LYS A 422 -5.25 -8.88 -19.85
C LYS A 422 -4.92 -7.65 -19.01
N VAL A 423 -3.76 -7.03 -19.23
CA VAL A 423 -3.36 -5.80 -18.51
C VAL A 423 -4.22 -4.60 -18.93
N ALA A 424 -4.60 -4.47 -20.19
CA ALA A 424 -5.51 -3.43 -20.65
C ALA A 424 -6.89 -3.55 -19.97
N ASN A 425 -7.44 -4.77 -19.89
CA ASN A 425 -8.71 -5.03 -19.19
C ASN A 425 -8.62 -4.65 -17.70
N LEU A 426 -7.55 -5.01 -17.00
CA LEU A 426 -7.34 -4.62 -15.61
C LEU A 426 -7.35 -3.09 -15.43
N SER A 427 -6.72 -2.36 -16.35
CA SER A 427 -6.66 -0.91 -16.31
C SER A 427 -8.04 -0.29 -16.52
N LEU A 428 -8.85 -0.83 -17.42
CA LEU A 428 -10.22 -0.36 -17.65
C LEU A 428 -11.12 -0.69 -16.46
N LEU A 429 -11.06 -1.92 -15.91
CA LEU A 429 -11.81 -2.32 -14.71
C LEU A 429 -11.52 -1.43 -13.50
N LYS A 430 -10.25 -1.01 -13.34
CA LYS A 430 -9.89 -0.03 -12.30
C LYS A 430 -10.58 1.31 -12.52
N LEU A 431 -10.54 1.85 -13.73
CA LEU A 431 -11.10 3.17 -14.06
C LEU A 431 -12.64 3.21 -14.09
N THR A 432 -13.28 2.05 -14.22
CA THR A 432 -14.74 1.89 -14.15
C THR A 432 -15.25 1.43 -12.78
N GLY A 433 -14.37 1.31 -11.77
CA GLY A 433 -14.75 0.85 -10.42
C GLY A 433 -15.18 -0.62 -10.34
N GLN A 434 -14.89 -1.43 -11.38
CA GLN A 434 -15.37 -2.79 -11.52
C GLN A 434 -14.36 -3.87 -11.11
N LEU A 435 -13.30 -3.52 -10.38
CA LEU A 435 -12.26 -4.47 -9.95
C LEU A 435 -12.81 -5.64 -9.11
N ASN A 436 -13.91 -5.44 -8.39
CA ASN A 436 -14.56 -6.49 -7.62
C ASN A 436 -15.08 -7.64 -8.49
N GLN A 437 -15.34 -7.42 -9.78
CA GLN A 437 -15.78 -8.47 -10.70
C GLN A 437 -14.70 -9.54 -10.93
N ILE A 438 -13.41 -9.19 -10.79
CA ILE A 438 -12.31 -10.13 -10.92
C ILE A 438 -12.31 -11.15 -9.78
N SER A 439 -12.70 -10.74 -8.56
CA SER A 439 -12.75 -11.62 -7.39
C SER A 439 -14.06 -12.42 -7.30
N VAL A 440 -15.16 -11.90 -7.82
CA VAL A 440 -16.52 -12.48 -7.68
C VAL A 440 -16.85 -13.46 -8.80
N SER A 441 -16.22 -13.36 -9.96
CA SER A 441 -16.52 -14.22 -11.13
C SER A 441 -16.31 -15.73 -10.88
N TYR A 442 -15.64 -16.12 -9.78
CA TYR A 442 -15.41 -17.53 -9.42
C TYR A 442 -16.18 -18.04 -8.19
N THR A 443 -16.78 -17.16 -7.39
CA THR A 443 -17.56 -17.60 -6.22
C THR A 443 -18.93 -18.13 -6.58
N HIS A 444 -19.50 -17.70 -7.71
CA HIS A 444 -20.80 -18.21 -8.17
C HIS A 444 -20.76 -19.62 -8.82
N LEU A 445 -19.59 -20.11 -9.23
CA LEU A 445 -19.45 -21.47 -9.76
C LEU A 445 -19.39 -22.54 -8.66
N ARG A 446 -19.09 -22.18 -7.42
CA ARG A 446 -19.03 -23.11 -6.28
C ARG A 446 -20.39 -23.28 -5.55
N ALA A 447 -21.39 -22.49 -5.88
CA ALA A 447 -22.73 -22.60 -5.29
C ALA A 447 -23.65 -23.54 -6.08
N HIS A 448 -23.18 -24.20 -7.15
CA HIS A 448 -23.90 -25.13 -7.99
C HIS A 448 -23.21 -26.51 -8.14
N GLU A 449 -22.16 -26.81 -7.38
CA GLU A 449 -21.64 -28.14 -7.09
C GLU A 449 -21.90 -28.49 -5.59
#